data_2e12717972caca2f67a31d8991dbe2cd
#
_entry.id   2e12717972caca2f67a31d8991dbe2cd
#
_cell.length_a   1.000
_cell.length_b   1.000
_cell.length_c   1.000
_cell.angle_alpha   90.00
_cell.angle_beta   90.00
_cell.angle_gamma   90.00
#
_symmetry.space_group_name_H-M   'P 1'
#
loop_
_entity.id
_entity.type
_entity.pdbx_description
1 polymer ?
#
loop_
_entity_poly.entity_id
_entity_poly.type
_entity_poly.pdbx_seq_one_letter_code
_entity_poly.pdbx_strand_id
1 'polypeptide(L)'
;MTTIQIIISVLLSIAVLAGISMMSKVQTAVRGNLLSALAMLIGVVATLWFSGVVNAWTIYPSILVGALIGGTMARRAQMIQMPQLVALFNGLGGGASALVGILSATSLGFSSEQIAAIMDHHYMPFVHFTSMLAIAVGIITLVGSLVAAGKLHRLLNQRPVVLPSHSLFTMLWLLFTIGFVIMGTVTTGSMVLPILGCVLSAALFGVFFSIRVGGADMPITISLLNSLSGVAGAIAGMAVSDIFLVAVGGIVGASGLLLTQIMCRAMNRSLMSILTGSTRKPAVVKQPVITDNANEQLVKRVMDLEKKIKELEEIVKNLEGRVQTLSAQLDEAEQQKPAAPQEAKDPVAEALMEAKNFIIVPGYGMALAQAQHQVKQLADKLTANGARVRYAIHPVAGRMPGHMNVLLAEADVSYEDLYEMEAINDDFGQCDLAIVIGANDVLNPAARHAEGTPIYGMPVLNVDQAPQVIICNYDLKPGYAGVENPLYTRERGVHLLLGDAKETLLKLMSLV
;
A
#
# COMPACT_ATOMS: atom_id res chain seq x y z
N MET A 1 34.75 4.82 21.37
CA MET A 1 34.81 3.97 20.14
C MET A 1 36.20 3.93 19.58
N THR A 2 36.67 2.76 19.18
CA THR A 2 37.98 2.63 18.52
C THR A 2 37.85 3.05 17.04
N THR A 3 38.96 3.52 16.43
CA THR A 3 38.99 3.87 15.00
C THR A 3 38.50 2.71 14.11
N ILE A 4 38.81 1.48 14.50
CA ILE A 4 38.40 0.26 13.80
C ILE A 4 36.83 0.11 13.82
N GLN A 5 36.18 0.38 14.94
CA GLN A 5 34.71 0.35 15.04
C GLN A 5 34.07 1.35 14.08
N ILE A 6 34.60 2.56 14.01
CA ILE A 6 34.08 3.61 13.12
C ILE A 6 34.24 3.18 11.66
N ILE A 7 35.39 2.65 11.27
CA ILE A 7 35.62 2.17 9.89
C ILE A 7 34.66 1.05 9.52
N ILE A 8 34.48 0.05 10.40
CA ILE A 8 33.54 -1.07 10.17
C ILE A 8 32.11 -0.55 10.06
N SER A 9 31.67 0.34 10.95
CA SER A 9 30.32 0.91 10.92
C SER A 9 30.06 1.68 9.62
N VAL A 10 31.01 2.46 9.13
CA VAL A 10 30.90 3.19 7.87
C VAL A 10 30.82 2.23 6.67
N LEU A 11 31.70 1.22 6.63
CA LEU A 11 31.68 0.22 5.54
C LEU A 11 30.36 -0.57 5.50
N LEU A 12 29.85 -0.98 6.65
CA LEU A 12 28.56 -1.69 6.75
C LEU A 12 27.38 -0.79 6.36
N SER A 13 27.42 0.49 6.73
CA SER A 13 26.39 1.46 6.33
C SER A 13 26.37 1.67 4.82
N ILE A 14 27.54 1.75 4.19
CA ILE A 14 27.66 1.81 2.71
C ILE A 14 27.14 0.52 2.08
N ALA A 15 27.42 -0.66 2.67
CA ALA A 15 26.91 -1.93 2.16
C ALA A 15 25.38 -2.01 2.24
N VAL A 16 24.77 -1.52 3.32
CA VAL A 16 23.30 -1.43 3.46
C VAL A 16 22.73 -0.50 2.41
N LEU A 17 23.30 0.69 2.21
CA LEU A 17 22.87 1.63 1.14
C LEU A 17 22.96 1.01 -0.24
N ALA A 18 24.07 0.33 -0.56
CA ALA A 18 24.25 -0.37 -1.83
C ALA A 18 23.19 -1.48 -1.98
N GLY A 19 22.91 -2.24 -0.93
CA GLY A 19 21.87 -3.25 -0.91
C GLY A 19 20.49 -2.67 -1.19
N ILE A 20 20.10 -1.57 -0.54
CA ILE A 20 18.83 -0.86 -0.79
C ILE A 20 18.77 -0.37 -2.24
N SER A 21 19.84 0.21 -2.75
CA SER A 21 19.92 0.64 -4.15
C SER A 21 19.76 -0.52 -5.13
N MET A 22 20.35 -1.68 -4.85
CA MET A 22 20.19 -2.90 -5.67
C MET A 22 18.78 -3.46 -5.61
N MET A 23 18.07 -3.32 -4.49
CA MET A 23 16.67 -3.76 -4.34
C MET A 23 15.69 -2.93 -5.17
N SER A 24 16.07 -1.74 -5.63
CA SER A 24 15.21 -0.92 -6.51
C SER A 24 15.06 -1.48 -7.93
N LYS A 25 15.90 -2.45 -8.34
CA LYS A 25 15.86 -3.10 -9.65
C LYS A 25 15.53 -4.58 -9.49
N VAL A 26 14.52 -5.07 -10.22
CA VAL A 26 14.04 -6.46 -10.14
C VAL A 26 15.18 -7.47 -10.34
N GLN A 27 16.06 -7.24 -11.31
CA GLN A 27 17.18 -8.14 -11.64
C GLN A 27 18.22 -8.30 -10.52
N THR A 28 18.38 -7.29 -9.67
CA THR A 28 19.39 -7.28 -8.60
C THR A 28 18.77 -7.33 -7.19
N ALA A 29 17.44 -7.33 -7.08
CA ALA A 29 16.73 -7.24 -5.80
C ALA A 29 17.11 -8.34 -4.81
N VAL A 30 17.19 -9.60 -5.27
CA VAL A 30 17.57 -10.75 -4.42
C VAL A 30 19.00 -10.59 -3.88
N ARG A 31 19.94 -10.16 -4.74
CA ARG A 31 21.33 -9.93 -4.34
C ARG A 31 21.47 -8.73 -3.39
N GLY A 32 20.67 -7.67 -3.64
CA GLY A 32 20.63 -6.50 -2.76
C GLY A 32 20.11 -6.84 -1.37
N ASN A 33 19.05 -7.65 -1.30
CA ASN A 33 18.51 -8.15 -0.03
C ASN A 33 19.53 -9.01 0.73
N LEU A 34 20.24 -9.91 0.05
CA LEU A 34 21.28 -10.74 0.64
C LEU A 34 22.43 -9.87 1.17
N LEU A 35 22.87 -8.87 0.39
CA LEU A 35 23.95 -7.94 0.82
C LEU A 35 23.54 -7.18 2.08
N SER A 36 22.32 -6.64 2.13
CA SER A 36 21.81 -5.94 3.32
C SER A 36 21.71 -6.87 4.52
N ALA A 37 21.21 -8.09 4.34
CA ALA A 37 21.10 -9.09 5.41
C ALA A 37 22.48 -9.47 5.98
N LEU A 38 23.48 -9.69 5.12
CA LEU A 38 24.85 -9.98 5.53
C LEU A 38 25.49 -8.78 6.26
N ALA A 39 25.30 -7.57 5.76
CA ALA A 39 25.80 -6.36 6.42
C ALA A 39 25.19 -6.19 7.83
N MET A 40 23.86 -6.42 7.97
CA MET A 40 23.21 -6.39 9.28
C MET A 40 23.72 -7.48 10.22
N LEU A 41 23.89 -8.72 9.75
CA LEU A 41 24.42 -9.81 10.53
C LEU A 41 25.85 -9.49 11.05
N ILE A 42 26.72 -9.01 10.15
CA ILE A 42 28.08 -8.60 10.53
C ILE A 42 28.02 -7.44 11.53
N GLY A 43 27.10 -6.48 11.33
CA GLY A 43 26.90 -5.37 12.26
C GLY A 43 26.53 -5.85 13.67
N VAL A 44 25.56 -6.79 13.79
CA VAL A 44 25.17 -7.38 15.07
C VAL A 44 26.37 -8.08 15.73
N VAL A 45 27.11 -8.91 15.00
CA VAL A 45 28.28 -9.62 15.52
C VAL A 45 29.38 -8.62 15.96
N ALA A 46 29.63 -7.59 15.15
CA ALA A 46 30.61 -6.55 15.47
C ALA A 46 30.19 -5.78 16.75
N THR A 47 28.92 -5.38 16.86
CA THR A 47 28.43 -4.68 18.06
C THR A 47 28.57 -5.55 19.31
N LEU A 48 28.20 -6.84 19.25
CA LEU A 48 28.39 -7.78 20.36
C LEU A 48 29.86 -7.92 20.76
N TRP A 49 30.75 -8.01 19.76
CA TRP A 49 32.18 -8.15 20.01
C TRP A 49 32.77 -6.90 20.66
N PHE A 50 32.50 -5.73 20.10
CA PHE A 50 33.08 -4.47 20.58
C PHE A 50 32.49 -3.98 21.91
N SER A 51 31.23 -4.31 22.19
CA SER A 51 30.61 -3.98 23.48
C SER A 51 31.05 -4.90 24.61
N GLY A 52 31.87 -5.94 24.35
CA GLY A 52 32.34 -6.87 25.36
C GLY A 52 31.25 -7.76 25.96
N VAL A 53 30.05 -7.77 25.37
CA VAL A 53 28.88 -8.49 25.90
C VAL A 53 28.86 -9.97 25.46
N VAL A 54 29.87 -10.41 24.70
CA VAL A 54 30.00 -11.79 24.18
C VAL A 54 29.90 -12.85 25.28
N ASN A 55 30.28 -12.52 26.52
CA ASN A 55 30.22 -13.43 27.66
C ASN A 55 28.84 -13.48 28.35
N ALA A 56 27.86 -12.68 27.90
CA ALA A 56 26.53 -12.66 28.51
C ALA A 56 25.69 -13.85 27.99
N TRP A 57 25.60 -14.91 28.76
CA TRP A 57 24.87 -16.16 28.40
C TRP A 57 23.41 -15.92 27.98
N THR A 58 22.74 -14.90 28.50
CA THR A 58 21.32 -14.61 28.27
C THR A 58 21.04 -14.11 26.84
N ILE A 59 22.05 -13.59 26.14
CA ILE A 59 21.89 -13.03 24.77
C ILE A 59 21.65 -14.16 23.76
N TYR A 60 22.40 -15.25 23.84
CA TYR A 60 22.34 -16.32 22.85
C TYR A 60 20.97 -17.03 22.79
N PRO A 61 20.36 -17.43 23.93
CA PRO A 61 19.01 -17.97 23.94
C PRO A 61 17.98 -16.95 23.36
N SER A 62 18.11 -15.67 23.69
CA SER A 62 17.20 -14.63 23.20
C SER A 62 17.28 -14.47 21.68
N ILE A 63 18.49 -14.44 21.10
CA ILE A 63 18.72 -14.40 19.66
C ILE A 63 18.18 -15.68 19.01
N LEU A 64 18.42 -16.85 19.59
CA LEU A 64 17.94 -18.13 19.07
C LEU A 64 16.41 -18.18 19.04
N VAL A 65 15.75 -17.79 20.12
CA VAL A 65 14.27 -17.73 20.18
C VAL A 65 13.73 -16.74 19.14
N GLY A 66 14.31 -15.54 19.04
CA GLY A 66 13.93 -14.56 18.02
C GLY A 66 14.11 -15.08 16.59
N ALA A 67 15.24 -15.75 16.31
CA ALA A 67 15.53 -16.34 15.01
C ALA A 67 14.56 -17.49 14.66
N LEU A 68 14.22 -18.34 15.63
CA LEU A 68 13.25 -19.43 15.44
C LEU A 68 11.84 -18.89 15.16
N ILE A 69 11.37 -17.92 15.96
CA ILE A 69 10.06 -17.30 15.76
C ILE A 69 10.02 -16.58 14.41
N GLY A 70 10.97 -15.69 14.14
CA GLY A 70 11.02 -14.92 12.90
C GLY A 70 11.19 -15.81 11.67
N GLY A 71 12.05 -16.84 11.75
CA GLY A 71 12.27 -17.79 10.66
C GLY A 71 11.05 -18.67 10.36
N THR A 72 10.31 -19.11 11.39
CA THR A 72 9.06 -19.86 11.20
C THR A 72 7.96 -19.00 10.61
N MET A 73 7.83 -17.74 11.07
CA MET A 73 6.88 -16.79 10.51
C MET A 73 7.20 -16.47 9.04
N ALA A 74 8.47 -16.22 8.72
CA ALA A 74 8.90 -15.92 7.35
C ALA A 74 8.65 -17.08 6.37
N ARG A 75 8.89 -18.34 6.83
CA ARG A 75 8.65 -19.53 5.99
C ARG A 75 7.17 -19.85 5.76
N ARG A 76 6.30 -19.47 6.69
CA ARG A 76 4.85 -19.70 6.62
C ARG A 76 4.09 -18.52 6.04
N ALA A 77 4.78 -17.41 5.78
CA ALA A 77 4.18 -16.21 5.25
C ALA A 77 3.64 -16.43 3.83
N GLN A 78 2.34 -16.26 3.66
CA GLN A 78 1.71 -16.18 2.35
C GLN A 78 1.80 -14.75 1.81
N MET A 79 1.85 -14.58 0.48
CA MET A 79 1.91 -13.25 -0.16
C MET A 79 0.76 -12.35 0.27
N ILE A 80 -0.42 -12.92 0.44
CA ILE A 80 -1.63 -12.24 0.94
C ILE A 80 -1.44 -11.65 2.33
N GLN A 81 -0.63 -12.29 3.18
CA GLN A 81 -0.38 -11.88 4.56
C GLN A 81 0.81 -10.90 4.71
N MET A 82 1.55 -10.64 3.62
CA MET A 82 2.76 -9.80 3.67
C MET A 82 2.53 -8.41 4.28
N PRO A 83 1.47 -7.64 3.94
CA PRO A 83 1.25 -6.34 4.57
C PRO A 83 1.06 -6.40 6.08
N GLN A 84 0.40 -7.45 6.56
CA GLN A 84 0.17 -7.69 8.00
C GLN A 84 1.47 -8.00 8.73
N LEU A 85 2.32 -8.86 8.14
CA LEU A 85 3.61 -9.23 8.69
C LEU A 85 4.58 -8.05 8.70
N VAL A 86 4.62 -7.26 7.62
CA VAL A 86 5.42 -6.04 7.56
C VAL A 86 4.99 -5.07 8.66
N ALA A 87 3.68 -4.86 8.85
CA ALA A 87 3.20 -4.03 9.96
C ALA A 87 3.64 -4.57 11.31
N LEU A 88 3.51 -5.88 11.55
CA LEU A 88 3.93 -6.51 12.81
C LEU A 88 5.43 -6.33 13.06
N PHE A 89 6.29 -6.59 12.07
CA PHE A 89 7.74 -6.44 12.22
C PHE A 89 8.15 -4.97 12.43
N ASN A 90 7.49 -4.02 11.79
CA ASN A 90 7.69 -2.58 12.08
C ASN A 90 7.36 -2.27 13.54
N GLY A 91 6.26 -2.82 14.05
CA GLY A 91 5.88 -2.66 15.45
C GLY A 91 6.92 -3.23 16.39
N LEU A 92 7.41 -4.45 16.14
CA LEU A 92 8.46 -5.08 16.96
C LEU A 92 9.76 -4.27 16.93
N GLY A 93 10.15 -3.72 15.77
CA GLY A 93 11.29 -2.82 15.64
C GLY A 93 11.14 -1.54 16.48
N GLY A 94 9.94 -0.93 16.43
CA GLY A 94 9.59 0.20 17.29
C GLY A 94 9.65 -0.16 18.79
N GLY A 95 9.11 -1.31 19.16
CA GLY A 95 9.14 -1.84 20.54
C GLY A 95 10.58 -2.08 21.04
N ALA A 96 11.44 -2.64 20.20
CA ALA A 96 12.85 -2.82 20.51
C ALA A 96 13.55 -1.47 20.75
N SER A 97 13.30 -0.45 19.90
CA SER A 97 13.85 0.89 20.08
C SER A 97 13.36 1.55 21.37
N ALA A 98 12.08 1.34 21.73
CA ALA A 98 11.52 1.83 22.98
C ALA A 98 12.16 1.17 24.21
N LEU A 99 12.40 -0.14 24.16
CA LEU A 99 13.10 -0.87 25.23
C LEU A 99 14.53 -0.37 25.42
N VAL A 100 15.28 -0.14 24.33
CA VAL A 100 16.61 0.48 24.37
C VAL A 100 16.53 1.87 25.02
N GLY A 101 15.54 2.68 24.65
CA GLY A 101 15.29 3.99 25.27
C GLY A 101 15.02 3.89 26.77
N ILE A 102 14.20 2.93 27.22
CA ILE A 102 13.91 2.70 28.66
C ILE A 102 15.20 2.30 29.39
N LEU A 103 15.95 1.35 28.87
CA LEU A 103 17.21 0.89 29.48
C LEU A 103 18.22 2.02 29.56
N SER A 104 18.36 2.82 28.51
CA SER A 104 19.26 3.96 28.47
C SER A 104 18.83 5.08 29.46
N ALA A 105 17.54 5.42 29.52
CA ALA A 105 17.01 6.43 30.44
C ALA A 105 17.17 6.03 31.93
N THR A 106 17.10 4.74 32.22
CA THR A 106 17.24 4.21 33.60
C THR A 106 18.69 3.85 33.92
N SER A 107 19.61 4.01 32.99
CA SER A 107 21.02 3.54 33.08
C SER A 107 21.14 2.04 33.39
N LEU A 108 20.07 1.26 33.21
CA LEU A 108 20.10 -0.19 33.35
C LEU A 108 20.84 -0.81 32.16
N GLY A 109 21.86 -1.59 32.45
CA GLY A 109 22.68 -2.26 31.41
C GLY A 109 23.97 -1.52 31.03
N PHE A 110 24.25 -0.34 31.61
CA PHE A 110 25.54 0.33 31.45
C PHE A 110 26.52 -0.14 32.53
N SER A 111 27.80 -0.32 32.17
CA SER A 111 28.87 -0.56 33.13
C SER A 111 29.16 0.70 33.98
N SER A 112 29.74 0.53 35.15
CA SER A 112 30.11 1.66 36.04
C SER A 112 31.01 2.68 35.34
N GLU A 113 31.91 2.23 34.44
CA GLU A 113 32.76 3.09 33.62
C GLU A 113 32.01 3.87 32.56
N GLN A 114 31.03 3.23 31.92
CA GLN A 114 30.14 3.88 30.95
C GLN A 114 29.24 4.90 31.63
N ILE A 115 28.72 4.56 32.82
CA ILE A 115 27.93 5.50 33.64
C ILE A 115 28.77 6.71 34.04
N ALA A 116 30.04 6.50 34.46
CA ALA A 116 30.95 7.59 34.80
C ALA A 116 31.28 8.51 33.61
N ALA A 117 31.43 7.94 32.39
CA ALA A 117 31.65 8.71 31.17
C ALA A 117 30.37 9.48 30.72
N ILE A 118 29.18 8.95 31.00
CA ILE A 118 27.88 9.58 30.71
C ILE A 118 27.52 10.64 31.78
N MET A 119 27.97 10.49 32.99
CA MET A 119 27.73 11.39 34.12
C MET A 119 28.37 12.77 34.00
N ASP A 120 29.12 13.07 32.92
CA ASP A 120 29.48 14.44 32.61
C ASP A 120 28.17 15.27 32.42
N HIS A 121 27.99 16.27 33.30
CA HIS A 121 26.75 17.09 33.40
C HIS A 121 26.27 17.69 32.06
N HIS A 122 27.15 17.80 31.07
CA HIS A 122 26.80 18.30 29.75
C HIS A 122 26.20 17.23 28.82
N TYR A 123 26.41 15.95 29.06
CA TYR A 123 25.97 14.85 28.19
C TYR A 123 24.66 14.19 28.64
N MET A 124 24.35 14.20 29.92
CA MET A 124 23.14 13.58 30.49
C MET A 124 21.82 14.08 29.90
N PRO A 125 21.58 15.40 29.71
CA PRO A 125 20.34 15.87 29.11
C PRO A 125 20.14 15.37 27.69
N PHE A 126 21.21 15.20 26.92
CA PHE A 126 21.15 14.65 25.56
C PHE A 126 20.74 13.15 25.57
N VAL A 127 21.35 12.37 26.45
CA VAL A 127 21.02 10.94 26.61
C VAL A 127 19.56 10.77 27.07
N HIS A 128 19.13 11.56 28.07
CA HIS A 128 17.73 11.52 28.54
C HIS A 128 16.77 11.94 27.43
N PHE A 129 17.08 13.01 26.70
CA PHE A 129 16.24 13.48 25.57
C PHE A 129 16.12 12.41 24.48
N THR A 130 17.23 11.85 24.01
CA THR A 130 17.23 10.83 22.97
C THR A 130 16.57 9.54 23.45
N SER A 131 16.76 9.15 24.70
CA SER A 131 16.10 7.98 25.30
C SER A 131 14.59 8.17 25.36
N MET A 132 14.10 9.30 25.90
CA MET A 132 12.68 9.59 25.99
C MET A 132 12.03 9.71 24.60
N LEU A 133 12.75 10.27 23.62
CA LEU A 133 12.29 10.37 22.24
C LEU A 133 12.24 8.99 21.57
N ALA A 134 13.22 8.09 21.84
CA ALA A 134 13.21 6.71 21.38
C ALA A 134 11.99 5.94 21.96
N ILE A 135 11.66 6.16 23.23
CA ILE A 135 10.48 5.59 23.89
C ILE A 135 9.22 6.11 23.16
N ALA A 136 9.07 7.42 22.99
CA ALA A 136 7.90 8.01 22.38
C ALA A 136 7.65 7.47 20.95
N VAL A 137 8.63 7.61 20.06
CA VAL A 137 8.50 7.19 18.65
C VAL A 137 8.39 5.68 18.54
N GLY A 138 9.14 4.93 19.36
CA GLY A 138 9.11 3.48 19.41
C GLY A 138 7.74 2.92 19.83
N ILE A 139 7.13 3.47 20.88
CA ILE A 139 5.78 3.05 21.36
C ILE A 139 4.70 3.46 20.37
N ILE A 140 4.76 4.66 19.77
CA ILE A 140 3.83 5.07 18.71
C ILE A 140 3.88 4.07 17.56
N THR A 141 5.08 3.70 17.15
CA THR A 141 5.30 2.75 16.06
C THR A 141 4.81 1.35 16.43
N LEU A 142 5.11 0.87 17.63
CA LEU A 142 4.65 -0.44 18.12
C LEU A 142 3.12 -0.53 18.09
N VAL A 143 2.47 0.38 18.80
CA VAL A 143 1.01 0.33 18.98
C VAL A 143 0.28 0.65 17.68
N GLY A 144 0.75 1.64 16.94
CA GLY A 144 0.20 1.97 15.61
C GLY A 144 0.27 0.81 14.64
N SER A 145 1.38 0.09 14.63
CA SER A 145 1.60 -1.10 13.78
C SER A 145 0.76 -2.30 14.21
N LEU A 146 0.56 -2.51 15.51
CA LEU A 146 -0.34 -3.56 16.02
C LEU A 146 -1.79 -3.29 15.62
N VAL A 147 -2.25 -2.04 15.70
CA VAL A 147 -3.59 -1.64 15.22
C VAL A 147 -3.69 -1.85 13.71
N ALA A 148 -2.68 -1.47 12.93
CA ALA A 148 -2.66 -1.66 11.49
C ALA A 148 -2.69 -3.15 11.10
N ALA A 149 -1.86 -3.98 11.73
CA ALA A 149 -1.85 -5.44 11.54
C ALA A 149 -3.20 -6.06 11.92
N GLY A 150 -3.79 -5.65 13.06
CA GLY A 150 -5.08 -6.13 13.54
C GLY A 150 -6.24 -5.78 12.60
N LYS A 151 -6.21 -4.60 11.98
CA LYS A 151 -7.19 -4.21 10.94
C LYS A 151 -7.05 -5.05 9.67
N LEU A 152 -5.82 -5.23 9.20
CA LEU A 152 -5.57 -6.05 8.00
C LEU A 152 -5.90 -7.53 8.24
N HIS A 153 -5.68 -8.02 9.45
CA HIS A 153 -6.05 -9.40 9.84
C HIS A 153 -7.54 -9.55 10.20
N ARG A 154 -8.36 -8.50 10.03
CA ARG A 154 -9.79 -8.45 10.38
C ARG A 154 -10.12 -8.73 11.86
N LEU A 155 -9.13 -8.67 12.75
CA LEU A 155 -9.36 -8.68 14.21
C LEU A 155 -10.03 -7.38 14.66
N LEU A 156 -9.77 -6.29 13.94
CA LEU A 156 -10.38 -4.99 14.13
C LEU A 156 -11.17 -4.59 12.87
N ASN A 157 -12.20 -3.75 13.04
CA ASN A 157 -12.98 -3.27 11.92
C ASN A 157 -12.09 -2.50 10.93
N GLN A 158 -12.12 -2.90 9.65
CA GLN A 158 -11.32 -2.29 8.58
C GLN A 158 -11.78 -0.87 8.22
N ARG A 159 -13.07 -0.54 8.51
CA ARG A 159 -13.59 0.81 8.25
C ARG A 159 -12.90 1.83 9.17
N PRO A 160 -12.78 3.09 8.71
CA PRO A 160 -12.30 4.16 9.55
C PRO A 160 -13.18 4.31 10.80
N VAL A 161 -12.58 4.25 11.99
CA VAL A 161 -13.29 4.52 13.25
C VAL A 161 -12.95 5.94 13.67
N VAL A 162 -13.93 6.83 13.54
CA VAL A 162 -13.78 8.23 13.91
C VAL A 162 -14.74 8.53 15.06
N LEU A 163 -14.19 8.87 16.23
CA LEU A 163 -14.94 9.26 17.42
C LEU A 163 -15.32 10.74 17.37
N PRO A 164 -16.35 11.19 18.10
CA PRO A 164 -16.57 12.62 18.31
C PRO A 164 -15.31 13.30 18.85
N SER A 165 -14.91 14.43 18.28
CA SER A 165 -13.69 15.16 18.67
C SER A 165 -12.38 14.36 18.54
N HIS A 166 -12.31 13.36 17.64
CA HIS A 166 -11.17 12.47 17.47
C HIS A 166 -9.83 13.22 17.29
N SER A 167 -9.84 14.28 16.48
CA SER A 167 -8.64 15.10 16.25
C SER A 167 -8.14 15.80 17.51
N LEU A 168 -9.06 16.23 18.39
CA LEU A 168 -8.72 16.85 19.68
C LEU A 168 -8.02 15.83 20.58
N PHE A 169 -8.57 14.61 20.72
CA PHE A 169 -7.94 13.55 21.51
C PHE A 169 -6.58 13.15 20.97
N THR A 170 -6.45 13.01 19.64
CA THR A 170 -5.15 12.70 19.02
C THR A 170 -4.12 13.79 19.33
N MET A 171 -4.51 15.06 19.20
CA MET A 171 -3.61 16.19 19.50
C MET A 171 -3.25 16.26 20.99
N LEU A 172 -4.21 15.99 21.86
CA LEU A 172 -4.01 15.98 23.31
C LEU A 172 -2.96 14.94 23.72
N TRP A 173 -3.10 13.71 23.22
CA TRP A 173 -2.13 12.62 23.53
C TRP A 173 -0.75 12.90 22.95
N LEU A 174 -0.66 13.54 21.77
CA LEU A 174 0.61 14.00 21.24
C LEU A 174 1.27 15.06 22.16
N LEU A 175 0.51 16.03 22.62
CA LEU A 175 1.01 17.07 23.53
C LEU A 175 1.47 16.48 24.87
N PHE A 176 0.72 15.51 25.42
CA PHE A 176 1.16 14.79 26.62
C PHE A 176 2.46 14.02 26.39
N THR A 177 2.59 13.35 25.24
CA THR A 177 3.82 12.63 24.89
C THR A 177 5.01 13.59 24.82
N ILE A 178 4.86 14.74 24.15
CA ILE A 178 5.89 15.79 24.10
C ILE A 178 6.21 16.31 25.50
N GLY A 179 5.18 16.57 26.31
CA GLY A 179 5.34 17.03 27.69
C GLY A 179 6.15 16.05 28.55
N PHE A 180 5.86 14.74 28.46
CA PHE A 180 6.63 13.72 29.18
C PHE A 180 8.05 13.55 28.65
N VAL A 181 8.29 13.74 27.34
CA VAL A 181 9.65 13.76 26.77
C VAL A 181 10.44 14.93 27.37
N ILE A 182 9.87 16.13 27.38
CA ILE A 182 10.50 17.31 27.99
C ILE A 182 10.73 17.09 29.49
N MET A 183 9.71 16.58 30.20
CA MET A 183 9.83 16.30 31.64
C MET A 183 10.98 15.34 31.94
N GLY A 184 11.07 14.22 31.17
CA GLY A 184 12.18 13.24 31.33
C GLY A 184 13.55 13.82 30.98
N THR A 185 13.62 14.79 30.08
CA THR A 185 14.88 15.46 29.74
C THR A 185 15.40 16.34 30.89
N VAL A 186 14.50 16.98 31.61
CA VAL A 186 14.88 17.93 32.68
C VAL A 186 14.94 17.24 34.06
N THR A 187 14.36 16.08 34.21
CA THR A 187 14.31 15.35 35.49
C THR A 187 15.70 14.87 35.90
N THR A 188 16.12 15.25 37.11
CA THR A 188 17.38 14.78 37.73
C THR A 188 17.16 13.68 38.76
N GLY A 189 15.89 13.28 38.99
CA GLY A 189 15.49 12.27 39.96
C GLY A 189 14.97 10.98 39.31
N SER A 190 13.89 10.41 39.88
CA SER A 190 13.31 9.16 39.38
C SER A 190 12.70 9.33 37.98
N MET A 191 13.15 8.53 37.03
CA MET A 191 12.65 8.49 35.63
C MET A 191 11.34 7.70 35.49
N VAL A 192 10.84 7.07 36.54
CA VAL A 192 9.67 6.18 36.46
C VAL A 192 8.43 6.92 35.97
N LEU A 193 8.11 8.08 36.53
CA LEU A 193 6.94 8.86 36.15
C LEU A 193 7.03 9.39 34.70
N PRO A 194 8.13 10.03 34.25
CA PRO A 194 8.28 10.43 32.85
C PRO A 194 8.16 9.27 31.88
N ILE A 195 8.80 8.13 32.16
CA ILE A 195 8.77 6.94 31.28
C ILE A 195 7.36 6.37 31.20
N LEU A 196 6.68 6.11 32.31
CA LEU A 196 5.31 5.56 32.31
C LEU A 196 4.33 6.52 31.63
N GLY A 197 4.43 7.82 31.90
CA GLY A 197 3.61 8.83 31.25
C GLY A 197 3.83 8.89 29.75
N CYS A 198 5.07 8.84 29.32
CA CYS A 198 5.45 8.80 27.90
C CYS A 198 4.92 7.53 27.20
N VAL A 199 5.11 6.36 27.82
CA VAL A 199 4.62 5.08 27.28
C VAL A 199 3.11 5.10 27.12
N LEU A 200 2.37 5.53 28.17
CA LEU A 200 0.92 5.56 28.14
C LEU A 200 0.39 6.55 27.09
N SER A 201 0.91 7.78 27.09
CA SER A 201 0.47 8.83 26.15
C SER A 201 0.82 8.49 24.71
N ALA A 202 2.02 7.98 24.45
CA ALA A 202 2.46 7.52 23.12
C ALA A 202 1.65 6.32 22.62
N ALA A 203 1.31 5.37 23.51
CA ALA A 203 0.45 4.24 23.17
C ALA A 203 -0.95 4.71 22.76
N LEU A 204 -1.56 5.59 23.54
CA LEU A 204 -2.88 6.14 23.23
C LEU A 204 -2.84 6.96 21.92
N PHE A 205 -1.82 7.78 21.73
CA PHE A 205 -1.63 8.47 20.44
C PHE A 205 -1.55 7.46 19.28
N GLY A 206 -0.76 6.38 19.40
CA GLY A 206 -0.63 5.34 18.40
C GLY A 206 -1.96 4.67 18.05
N VAL A 207 -2.79 4.37 19.06
CA VAL A 207 -4.15 3.84 18.85
C VAL A 207 -5.01 4.84 18.09
N PHE A 208 -5.16 6.07 18.61
CA PHE A 208 -6.00 7.08 17.99
C PHE A 208 -5.54 7.45 16.59
N PHE A 209 -4.24 7.50 16.35
CA PHE A 209 -3.67 7.76 15.04
C PHE A 209 -4.04 6.67 14.02
N SER A 210 -3.88 5.39 14.37
CA SER A 210 -4.03 4.29 13.41
C SER A 210 -5.47 3.82 13.24
N ILE A 211 -6.33 3.93 14.28
CA ILE A 211 -7.69 3.38 14.21
C ILE A 211 -8.60 4.12 13.24
N ARG A 212 -8.34 5.40 12.98
CA ARG A 212 -9.12 6.23 12.05
C ARG A 212 -8.76 5.98 10.57
N VAL A 213 -7.65 5.32 10.29
CA VAL A 213 -7.24 5.02 8.91
C VAL A 213 -8.01 3.81 8.41
N GLY A 214 -8.62 3.93 7.23
CA GLY A 214 -9.32 2.83 6.56
C GLY A 214 -8.38 1.82 5.93
N GLY A 215 -8.88 0.63 5.62
CA GLY A 215 -8.11 -0.47 5.02
C GLY A 215 -7.38 -0.05 3.73
N ALA A 216 -8.03 0.72 2.86
CA ALA A 216 -7.44 1.20 1.61
C ALA A 216 -6.23 2.13 1.80
N ASP A 217 -6.25 2.99 2.82
CA ASP A 217 -5.15 3.90 3.14
C ASP A 217 -4.09 3.25 4.06
N MET A 218 -4.35 2.03 4.55
CA MET A 218 -3.48 1.31 5.50
C MET A 218 -2.06 1.08 4.97
N PRO A 219 -1.84 0.75 3.69
CA PRO A 219 -0.49 0.61 3.15
C PRO A 219 0.37 1.86 3.29
N ILE A 220 -0.20 3.05 3.12
CA ILE A 220 0.52 4.31 3.31
C ILE A 220 0.87 4.48 4.81
N THR A 221 -0.06 4.12 5.70
CA THR A 221 0.17 4.17 7.15
C THR A 221 1.27 3.19 7.57
N ILE A 222 1.29 1.98 7.02
CA ILE A 222 2.36 0.99 7.28
C ILE A 222 3.71 1.51 6.79
N SER A 223 3.77 2.12 5.61
CA SER A 223 4.99 2.72 5.09
C SER A 223 5.50 3.87 5.98
N LEU A 224 4.60 4.70 6.50
CA LEU A 224 4.94 5.74 7.45
C LEU A 224 5.44 5.16 8.78
N LEU A 225 4.78 4.14 9.32
CA LEU A 225 5.19 3.46 10.55
C LEU A 225 6.55 2.75 10.37
N ASN A 226 6.84 2.22 9.17
CA ASN A 226 8.17 1.71 8.83
C ASN A 226 9.24 2.81 8.88
N SER A 227 8.94 3.98 8.31
CA SER A 227 9.82 5.15 8.43
C SER A 227 10.06 5.55 9.88
N LEU A 228 8.99 5.60 10.70
CA LEU A 228 9.08 5.91 12.13
C LEU A 228 9.88 4.84 12.89
N SER A 229 9.78 3.56 12.54
CA SER A 229 10.61 2.49 13.11
C SER A 229 12.10 2.73 12.83
N GLY A 230 12.45 3.12 11.61
CA GLY A 230 13.83 3.51 11.28
C GLY A 230 14.32 4.71 12.06
N VAL A 231 13.48 5.76 12.16
CA VAL A 231 13.80 6.96 12.97
C VAL A 231 13.96 6.60 14.45
N ALA A 232 13.09 5.76 15.01
CA ALA A 232 13.20 5.29 16.39
C ALA A 232 14.51 4.53 16.62
N GLY A 233 14.91 3.68 15.66
CA GLY A 233 16.21 2.98 15.70
C GLY A 233 17.40 3.95 15.66
N ALA A 234 17.36 4.99 14.81
CA ALA A 234 18.41 6.00 14.76
C ALA A 234 18.52 6.77 16.09
N ILE A 235 17.39 7.15 16.68
CA ILE A 235 17.36 7.86 17.95
C ILE A 235 17.84 6.96 19.09
N ALA A 236 17.44 5.68 19.12
CA ALA A 236 17.95 4.70 20.05
C ALA A 236 19.47 4.52 19.92
N GLY A 237 19.99 4.50 18.68
CA GLY A 237 21.42 4.48 18.40
C GLY A 237 22.16 5.70 18.99
N MET A 238 21.56 6.90 18.91
CA MET A 238 22.11 8.09 19.57
C MET A 238 22.15 7.94 21.09
N ALA A 239 21.09 7.38 21.69
CA ALA A 239 21.01 7.16 23.15
C ALA A 239 22.08 6.20 23.67
N VAL A 240 22.46 5.19 22.87
CA VAL A 240 23.52 4.22 23.24
C VAL A 240 24.87 4.50 22.54
N SER A 241 25.01 5.62 21.81
CA SER A 241 26.22 6.01 21.10
C SER A 241 26.69 4.96 20.06
N ASP A 242 25.77 4.26 19.39
CA ASP A 242 26.06 3.32 18.31
C ASP A 242 25.91 3.99 16.94
N ILE A 243 27.03 4.34 16.30
CA ILE A 243 27.06 5.04 15.00
C ILE A 243 26.43 4.20 13.89
N PHE A 244 26.61 2.87 13.91
CA PHE A 244 26.04 1.99 12.91
C PHE A 244 24.50 1.99 12.98
N LEU A 245 23.96 1.88 14.17
CA LEU A 245 22.50 1.91 14.39
C LEU A 245 21.91 3.27 14.01
N VAL A 246 22.62 4.39 14.32
CA VAL A 246 22.21 5.74 13.88
C VAL A 246 22.17 5.84 12.37
N ALA A 247 23.22 5.38 11.68
CA ALA A 247 23.32 5.48 10.23
C ALA A 247 22.25 4.62 9.53
N VAL A 248 22.12 3.35 9.90
CA VAL A 248 21.16 2.43 9.30
C VAL A 248 19.74 2.88 9.60
N GLY A 249 19.43 3.25 10.85
CA GLY A 249 18.12 3.76 11.23
C GLY A 249 17.75 5.03 10.46
N GLY A 250 18.69 5.97 10.30
CA GLY A 250 18.50 7.18 9.51
C GLY A 250 18.24 6.90 8.03
N ILE A 251 18.97 5.97 7.42
CA ILE A 251 18.79 5.53 6.03
C ILE A 251 17.41 4.92 5.84
N VAL A 252 17.02 3.98 6.72
CA VAL A 252 15.71 3.31 6.66
C VAL A 252 14.59 4.31 6.90
N GLY A 253 14.75 5.21 7.87
CA GLY A 253 13.78 6.27 8.16
C GLY A 253 13.55 7.21 6.97
N ALA A 254 14.63 7.70 6.37
CA ALA A 254 14.57 8.60 5.21
C ALA A 254 13.97 7.90 3.98
N SER A 255 14.44 6.70 3.64
CA SER A 255 13.94 5.93 2.50
C SER A 255 12.46 5.55 2.68
N GLY A 256 12.05 5.18 3.89
CA GLY A 256 10.65 4.90 4.23
C GLY A 256 9.74 6.13 4.07
N LEU A 257 10.21 7.32 4.47
CA LEU A 257 9.46 8.57 4.28
C LEU A 257 9.30 8.93 2.81
N LEU A 258 10.36 8.77 2.02
CA LEU A 258 10.29 8.96 0.56
C LEU A 258 9.30 7.99 -0.08
N LEU A 259 9.34 6.71 0.29
CA LEU A 259 8.39 5.72 -0.18
C LEU A 259 6.94 6.10 0.20
N THR A 260 6.72 6.55 1.44
CA THR A 260 5.40 7.02 1.89
C THR A 260 4.89 8.18 1.03
N GLN A 261 5.74 9.15 0.69
CA GLN A 261 5.36 10.28 -0.18
C GLN A 261 5.02 9.81 -1.61
N ILE A 262 5.81 8.88 -2.15
CA ILE A 262 5.54 8.29 -3.47
C ILE A 262 4.20 7.55 -3.45
N MET A 263 3.92 6.77 -2.41
CA MET A 263 2.65 6.07 -2.25
C MET A 263 1.47 7.03 -2.10
N CYS A 264 1.62 8.12 -1.34
CA CYS A 264 0.60 9.16 -1.23
C CYS A 264 0.25 9.76 -2.61
N ARG A 265 1.29 10.11 -3.40
CA ARG A 265 1.09 10.62 -4.77
C ARG A 265 0.43 9.58 -5.66
N ALA A 266 0.86 8.33 -5.55
CA ALA A 266 0.35 7.20 -6.32
C ALA A 266 -1.15 6.96 -6.07
N MET A 267 -1.61 7.13 -4.84
CA MET A 267 -3.01 6.95 -4.44
C MET A 267 -3.81 8.26 -4.50
N ASN A 268 -3.23 9.32 -5.07
CA ASN A 268 -3.85 10.65 -5.15
C ASN A 268 -4.33 11.16 -3.76
N ARG A 269 -3.54 10.88 -2.73
CA ARG A 269 -3.77 11.28 -1.33
C ARG A 269 -2.64 12.20 -0.87
N SER A 270 -2.93 13.11 0.04
CA SER A 270 -1.88 13.83 0.76
C SER A 270 -1.60 13.15 2.09
N LEU A 271 -0.32 13.11 2.50
CA LEU A 271 0.05 12.57 3.81
C LEU A 271 -0.76 13.24 4.93
N MET A 272 -0.95 14.56 4.85
CA MET A 272 -1.72 15.31 5.83
C MET A 272 -3.21 14.88 5.85
N SER A 273 -3.83 14.56 4.71
CA SER A 273 -5.22 14.09 4.68
C SER A 273 -5.38 12.73 5.37
N ILE A 274 -4.37 11.87 5.28
CA ILE A 274 -4.34 10.57 5.97
C ILE A 274 -4.12 10.77 7.46
N LEU A 275 -3.16 11.63 7.83
CA LEU A 275 -2.87 11.96 9.21
C LEU A 275 -4.06 12.64 9.93
N THR A 276 -4.84 13.45 9.23
CA THR A 276 -6.03 14.13 9.78
C THR A 276 -7.30 13.32 9.64
N GLY A 277 -7.27 12.16 8.95
CA GLY A 277 -8.45 11.30 8.72
C GLY A 277 -9.54 12.01 7.92
N SER A 278 -9.19 13.03 7.13
CA SER A 278 -10.18 13.69 6.29
C SER A 278 -10.54 12.78 5.13
N THR A 279 -11.67 12.07 5.28
CA THR A 279 -12.34 11.45 4.15
C THR A 279 -12.63 12.56 3.13
N ARG A 280 -12.30 12.33 1.88
CA ARG A 280 -12.71 13.24 0.80
C ARG A 280 -14.22 13.51 0.94
N LYS A 281 -14.59 14.69 1.39
CA LYS A 281 -15.79 15.31 0.82
C LYS A 281 -15.48 15.41 -0.69
N PRO A 282 -16.42 15.01 -1.57
CA PRO A 282 -16.22 15.25 -3.00
C PRO A 282 -15.76 16.70 -3.11
N ALA A 283 -14.72 16.94 -3.89
CA ALA A 283 -14.15 18.25 -4.01
C ALA A 283 -15.27 19.21 -4.41
N VAL A 284 -15.81 19.90 -3.42
CA VAL A 284 -16.47 21.18 -3.70
C VAL A 284 -15.33 22.01 -4.25
N VAL A 285 -15.35 22.20 -5.54
CA VAL A 285 -14.51 23.17 -6.23
C VAL A 285 -14.63 24.42 -5.38
N LYS A 286 -13.56 24.74 -4.63
CA LYS A 286 -13.50 26.03 -3.95
C LYS A 286 -13.62 27.05 -5.06
N GLN A 287 -14.77 27.67 -5.13
CA GLN A 287 -14.92 28.86 -5.94
C GLN A 287 -13.80 29.82 -5.51
N PRO A 288 -12.97 30.29 -6.43
CA PRO A 288 -11.98 31.29 -6.12
C PRO A 288 -12.71 32.49 -5.51
N VAL A 289 -12.17 33.02 -4.42
CA VAL A 289 -12.63 34.31 -3.90
C VAL A 289 -12.39 35.33 -5.00
N ILE A 290 -13.46 35.78 -5.59
CA ILE A 290 -13.44 36.63 -6.79
C ILE A 290 -13.24 38.08 -6.27
N THR A 291 -12.10 38.64 -6.61
CA THR A 291 -11.91 40.11 -6.59
C THR A 291 -12.68 40.72 -7.76
N ASP A 292 -13.22 41.88 -7.60
CA ASP A 292 -14.18 42.54 -8.55
C ASP A 292 -13.78 42.56 -10.03
N ASN A 293 -12.49 42.55 -10.35
CA ASN A 293 -11.98 42.45 -11.73
C ASN A 293 -12.11 41.04 -12.36
N ALA A 294 -12.32 39.97 -11.58
CA ALA A 294 -12.53 38.63 -12.10
C ALA A 294 -14.02 38.41 -12.50
N ASN A 295 -14.94 39.15 -11.90
CA ASN A 295 -16.37 39.05 -12.18
C ASN A 295 -16.70 39.48 -13.65
N GLU A 296 -16.11 40.56 -14.14
CA GLU A 296 -16.33 41.01 -15.53
C GLU A 296 -15.80 40.00 -16.57
N GLN A 297 -14.64 39.40 -16.29
CA GLN A 297 -14.10 38.34 -17.20
C GLN A 297 -14.91 37.05 -17.10
N LEU A 298 -15.44 36.70 -15.94
CA LEU A 298 -16.29 35.52 -15.75
C LEU A 298 -17.65 35.71 -16.46
N VAL A 299 -18.28 36.86 -16.31
CA VAL A 299 -19.55 37.19 -16.98
C VAL A 299 -19.35 37.10 -18.49
N LYS A 300 -18.26 37.65 -19.04
CA LYS A 300 -17.94 37.57 -20.45
C LYS A 300 -17.73 36.12 -20.93
N ARG A 301 -17.07 35.29 -20.13
CA ARG A 301 -16.89 33.85 -20.40
C ARG A 301 -18.21 33.06 -20.31
N VAL A 302 -19.07 33.39 -19.35
CA VAL A 302 -20.39 32.77 -19.22
C VAL A 302 -21.25 33.09 -20.43
N MET A 303 -21.29 34.35 -20.87
CA MET A 303 -22.02 34.76 -22.08
C MET A 303 -21.47 34.05 -23.34
N ASP A 304 -20.15 33.86 -23.45
CA ASP A 304 -19.53 33.16 -24.60
C ASP A 304 -19.84 31.67 -24.57
N LEU A 305 -19.90 31.05 -23.37
CA LEU A 305 -20.32 29.66 -23.17
C LEU A 305 -21.82 29.46 -23.44
N GLU A 306 -22.67 30.38 -23.00
CA GLU A 306 -24.11 30.36 -23.34
C GLU A 306 -24.37 30.45 -24.84
N LYS A 307 -23.58 31.28 -25.55
CA LYS A 307 -23.64 31.33 -26.98
C LYS A 307 -23.24 30.01 -27.64
N LYS A 308 -22.16 29.40 -27.20
CA LYS A 308 -21.72 28.07 -27.67
C LYS A 308 -22.71 26.97 -27.36
N ILE A 309 -23.38 27.03 -26.21
CA ILE A 309 -24.44 26.08 -25.85
C ILE A 309 -25.60 26.19 -26.85
N LYS A 310 -26.06 27.39 -27.17
CA LYS A 310 -27.10 27.61 -28.20
C LYS A 310 -26.69 27.08 -29.56
N GLU A 311 -25.44 27.34 -30.00
CA GLU A 311 -24.90 26.80 -31.24
C GLU A 311 -24.87 25.25 -31.25
N LEU A 312 -24.50 24.64 -30.12
CA LEU A 312 -24.51 23.19 -29.97
C LEU A 312 -25.94 22.60 -29.90
N GLU A 313 -26.87 23.29 -29.27
CA GLU A 313 -28.30 22.90 -29.25
C GLU A 313 -28.89 22.91 -30.67
N GLU A 314 -28.52 23.89 -31.51
CA GLU A 314 -28.95 23.95 -32.91
C GLU A 314 -28.34 22.82 -33.75
N ILE A 315 -27.05 22.47 -33.49
CA ILE A 315 -26.38 21.31 -34.12
C ILE A 315 -27.04 20.01 -33.70
N VAL A 316 -27.36 19.83 -32.41
CA VAL A 316 -28.03 18.65 -31.89
C VAL A 316 -29.40 18.50 -32.54
N LYS A 317 -30.19 19.57 -32.61
CA LYS A 317 -31.50 19.56 -33.25
C LYS A 317 -31.44 19.19 -34.75
N ASN A 318 -30.39 19.68 -35.45
CA ASN A 318 -30.16 19.32 -36.85
C ASN A 318 -29.75 17.84 -37.00
N LEU A 319 -28.91 17.34 -36.08
CA LEU A 319 -28.51 15.93 -36.05
C LEU A 319 -29.69 15.01 -35.68
N GLU A 320 -30.55 15.39 -34.74
CA GLU A 320 -31.79 14.68 -34.45
C GLU A 320 -32.72 14.59 -35.64
N GLY A 321 -32.90 15.70 -36.39
CA GLY A 321 -33.66 15.69 -37.63
C GLY A 321 -33.05 14.77 -38.69
N ARG A 322 -31.73 14.74 -38.81
CA ARG A 322 -31.03 13.82 -39.74
C ARG A 322 -31.15 12.36 -39.30
N VAL A 323 -31.08 12.08 -37.98
CA VAL A 323 -31.29 10.75 -37.44
C VAL A 323 -32.72 10.26 -37.69
N GLN A 324 -33.73 11.12 -37.50
CA GLN A 324 -35.12 10.79 -37.84
C GLN A 324 -35.30 10.53 -39.34
N THR A 325 -34.65 11.30 -40.22
CA THR A 325 -34.72 11.06 -41.64
C THR A 325 -34.03 9.77 -42.06
N LEU A 326 -32.87 9.46 -41.43
CA LEU A 326 -32.14 8.22 -41.67
C LEU A 326 -32.87 7.01 -41.09
N SER A 327 -33.51 7.12 -39.90
CA SER A 327 -34.33 6.06 -39.36
C SER A 327 -35.53 5.75 -40.23
N ALA A 328 -36.24 6.78 -40.76
CA ALA A 328 -37.33 6.57 -41.69
C ALA A 328 -36.87 5.91 -43.01
N GLN A 329 -35.67 6.26 -43.48
CA GLN A 329 -35.07 5.61 -44.66
C GLN A 329 -34.64 4.16 -44.36
N LEU A 330 -34.19 3.88 -43.11
CA LEU A 330 -33.87 2.52 -42.64
C LEU A 330 -35.14 1.66 -42.54
N ASP A 331 -36.22 2.21 -41.97
CA ASP A 331 -37.52 1.53 -41.85
C ASP A 331 -38.11 1.21 -43.23
N GLU A 332 -37.99 2.11 -44.23
CA GLU A 332 -38.38 1.85 -45.61
C GLU A 332 -37.47 0.78 -46.29
N ALA A 333 -36.19 0.75 -45.96
CA ALA A 333 -35.24 -0.25 -46.48
C ALA A 333 -35.42 -1.60 -45.80
N GLU A 334 -35.85 -1.67 -44.52
CA GLU A 334 -36.14 -2.89 -43.79
C GLU A 334 -37.44 -3.57 -44.24
N GLN A 335 -38.43 -2.78 -44.66
CA GLN A 335 -39.67 -3.32 -45.22
C GLN A 335 -39.51 -3.98 -46.60
N GLN A 336 -38.33 -3.82 -47.26
CA GLN A 336 -37.98 -4.47 -48.54
C GLN A 336 -37.07 -5.67 -48.43
N LYS A 337 -36.75 -6.14 -47.21
CA LYS A 337 -35.84 -7.26 -46.98
C LYS A 337 -36.63 -8.55 -46.63
N PRO A 338 -36.31 -9.68 -47.28
CA PRO A 338 -36.94 -10.97 -46.86
C PRO A 338 -36.46 -11.34 -45.45
N ALA A 339 -37.38 -11.98 -44.70
CA ALA A 339 -37.33 -12.38 -43.32
C ALA A 339 -35.92 -12.48 -42.68
N ALA A 340 -35.75 -11.68 -41.61
CA ALA A 340 -34.49 -11.55 -40.86
C ALA A 340 -34.11 -12.84 -40.14
N PRO A 341 -32.81 -13.12 -40.02
CA PRO A 341 -32.29 -14.04 -39.01
C PRO A 341 -32.46 -13.41 -37.61
N GLN A 342 -32.79 -14.27 -36.65
CA GLN A 342 -32.93 -13.99 -35.23
C GLN A 342 -31.93 -12.94 -34.68
N GLU A 343 -32.42 -12.07 -33.81
CA GLU A 343 -31.63 -11.13 -33.02
C GLU A 343 -30.32 -11.78 -32.58
N ALA A 344 -29.18 -11.25 -33.03
CA ALA A 344 -27.89 -11.70 -32.58
C ALA A 344 -27.78 -11.35 -31.09
N LYS A 345 -27.91 -12.36 -30.22
CA LYS A 345 -27.68 -12.20 -28.78
C LYS A 345 -26.33 -11.54 -28.58
N ASP A 346 -26.26 -10.56 -27.69
CA ASP A 346 -25.00 -9.91 -27.33
C ASP A 346 -24.00 -11.01 -26.89
N PRO A 347 -22.87 -11.22 -27.58
CA PRO A 347 -21.94 -12.30 -27.25
C PRO A 347 -21.43 -12.25 -25.82
N VAL A 348 -21.40 -11.04 -25.23
CA VAL A 348 -21.01 -10.84 -23.82
C VAL A 348 -22.10 -11.34 -22.89
N ALA A 349 -23.36 -11.06 -23.19
CA ALA A 349 -24.50 -11.55 -22.40
C ALA A 349 -24.60 -13.09 -22.46
N GLU A 350 -24.37 -13.67 -23.63
CA GLU A 350 -24.38 -15.13 -23.81
C GLU A 350 -23.25 -15.79 -22.99
N ALA A 351 -22.02 -15.27 -23.09
CA ALA A 351 -20.88 -15.76 -22.32
C ALA A 351 -21.08 -15.65 -20.79
N LEU A 352 -21.75 -14.57 -20.31
CA LEU A 352 -22.06 -14.39 -18.89
C LEU A 352 -23.14 -15.33 -18.39
N MET A 353 -24.17 -15.63 -19.21
CA MET A 353 -25.29 -16.48 -18.83
C MET A 353 -24.93 -17.98 -18.84
N GLU A 354 -24.04 -18.39 -19.72
CA GLU A 354 -23.61 -19.80 -19.84
C GLU A 354 -22.55 -20.21 -18.84
N ALA A 355 -21.73 -19.27 -18.38
CA ALA A 355 -20.63 -19.54 -17.48
C ALA A 355 -21.11 -19.83 -16.05
N LYS A 356 -20.48 -20.82 -15.41
CA LYS A 356 -20.70 -21.19 -13.99
C LYS A 356 -19.45 -21.04 -13.15
N ASN A 357 -18.24 -21.10 -13.75
CA ASN A 357 -16.96 -20.96 -13.08
C ASN A 357 -16.24 -19.71 -13.58
N PHE A 358 -16.23 -18.68 -12.76
CA PHE A 358 -15.62 -17.40 -13.07
C PHE A 358 -14.28 -17.22 -12.37
N ILE A 359 -13.30 -16.62 -13.09
CA ILE A 359 -12.08 -16.10 -12.50
C ILE A 359 -12.01 -14.60 -12.79
N ILE A 360 -12.05 -13.77 -11.74
CA ILE A 360 -11.89 -12.32 -11.83
C ILE A 360 -10.43 -11.96 -11.64
N VAL A 361 -9.88 -11.20 -12.58
CA VAL A 361 -8.48 -10.73 -12.56
C VAL A 361 -8.44 -9.22 -12.32
N PRO A 362 -8.32 -8.78 -11.05
CA PRO A 362 -8.24 -7.37 -10.72
C PRO A 362 -6.85 -6.80 -11.04
N GLY A 363 -6.80 -5.64 -11.67
CA GLY A 363 -5.57 -4.95 -12.01
C GLY A 363 -5.51 -3.51 -11.51
N TYR A 364 -4.45 -2.81 -11.91
CA TYR A 364 -4.23 -1.44 -11.49
C TYR A 364 -5.33 -0.47 -11.96
N GLY A 365 -5.93 -0.69 -13.13
CA GLY A 365 -7.05 0.12 -13.63
C GLY A 365 -8.26 0.06 -12.71
N MET A 366 -8.57 -1.12 -12.11
CA MET A 366 -9.60 -1.24 -11.08
C MET A 366 -9.29 -0.34 -9.87
N ALA A 367 -8.04 -0.35 -9.41
CA ALA A 367 -7.60 0.49 -8.29
C ALA A 367 -7.69 1.98 -8.62
N LEU A 368 -7.30 2.38 -9.83
CA LEU A 368 -7.35 3.77 -10.29
C LEU A 368 -8.78 4.31 -10.36
N ALA A 369 -9.70 3.50 -10.87
CA ALA A 369 -11.13 3.81 -10.92
C ALA A 369 -11.83 3.65 -9.56
N GLN A 370 -11.18 3.07 -8.54
CA GLN A 370 -11.80 2.71 -7.26
C GLN A 370 -13.07 1.84 -7.45
N ALA A 371 -12.96 0.84 -8.32
CA ALA A 371 -14.08 0.00 -8.76
C ALA A 371 -14.23 -1.29 -7.95
N GLN A 372 -13.49 -1.47 -6.84
CA GLN A 372 -13.51 -2.68 -6.02
C GLN A 372 -14.89 -3.06 -5.50
N HIS A 373 -15.72 -2.07 -5.18
CA HIS A 373 -17.09 -2.34 -4.71
C HIS A 373 -18.02 -2.83 -5.83
N GLN A 374 -17.87 -2.31 -7.06
CA GLN A 374 -18.60 -2.78 -8.22
C GLN A 374 -18.17 -4.20 -8.62
N VAL A 375 -16.88 -4.51 -8.49
CA VAL A 375 -16.36 -5.87 -8.69
C VAL A 375 -17.02 -6.85 -7.72
N LYS A 376 -17.11 -6.47 -6.44
CA LYS A 376 -17.80 -7.30 -5.44
C LYS A 376 -19.30 -7.47 -5.75
N GLN A 377 -19.97 -6.38 -6.14
CA GLN A 377 -21.39 -6.44 -6.52
C GLN A 377 -21.64 -7.36 -7.71
N LEU A 378 -20.76 -7.31 -8.74
CA LEU A 378 -20.83 -8.23 -9.88
C LEU A 378 -20.65 -9.68 -9.41
N ALA A 379 -19.62 -9.94 -8.60
CA ALA A 379 -19.38 -11.28 -8.07
C ALA A 379 -20.55 -11.81 -7.23
N ASP A 380 -21.16 -10.95 -6.41
CA ASP A 380 -22.35 -11.33 -5.61
C ASP A 380 -23.56 -11.68 -6.49
N LYS A 381 -23.79 -10.91 -7.57
CA LYS A 381 -24.85 -11.24 -8.54
C LYS A 381 -24.59 -12.59 -9.22
N LEU A 382 -23.36 -12.81 -9.70
CA LEU A 382 -22.99 -14.08 -10.33
C LEU A 382 -23.15 -15.25 -9.36
N THR A 383 -22.74 -15.07 -8.11
CA THR A 383 -22.89 -16.10 -7.06
C THR A 383 -24.35 -16.34 -6.71
N ALA A 384 -25.18 -15.29 -6.66
CA ALA A 384 -26.64 -15.43 -6.46
C ALA A 384 -27.31 -16.22 -7.58
N ASN A 385 -26.78 -16.15 -8.81
CA ASN A 385 -27.20 -16.94 -9.96
C ASN A 385 -26.62 -18.37 -9.97
N GLY A 386 -25.94 -18.79 -8.89
CA GLY A 386 -25.39 -20.14 -8.72
C GLY A 386 -24.00 -20.35 -9.31
N ALA A 387 -23.28 -19.29 -9.71
CA ALA A 387 -21.93 -19.37 -10.21
C ALA A 387 -20.90 -19.40 -9.09
N ARG A 388 -19.76 -20.05 -9.34
CA ARG A 388 -18.57 -20.01 -8.50
C ARG A 388 -17.66 -18.88 -8.99
N VAL A 389 -17.32 -17.93 -8.11
CA VAL A 389 -16.45 -16.81 -8.44
C VAL A 389 -15.17 -16.89 -7.61
N ARG A 390 -14.02 -16.77 -8.27
CA ARG A 390 -12.70 -16.75 -7.65
C ARG A 390 -11.91 -15.54 -8.18
N TYR A 391 -10.99 -15.03 -7.37
CA TYR A 391 -10.15 -13.88 -7.75
C TYR A 391 -8.71 -14.33 -7.94
N ALA A 392 -8.13 -14.08 -9.10
CA ALA A 392 -6.74 -14.36 -9.40
C ALA A 392 -5.87 -13.12 -9.11
N ILE A 393 -5.04 -13.21 -8.10
CA ILE A 393 -4.22 -12.10 -7.63
C ILE A 393 -2.79 -12.27 -8.13
N HIS A 394 -2.32 -11.32 -8.92
CA HIS A 394 -0.93 -11.25 -9.30
C HIS A 394 -0.12 -10.51 -8.24
N PRO A 395 1.05 -11.01 -7.80
CA PRO A 395 1.81 -10.46 -6.67
C PRO A 395 2.26 -9.02 -6.88
N VAL A 396 2.50 -8.59 -8.13
CA VAL A 396 2.93 -7.23 -8.45
C VAL A 396 1.84 -6.40 -9.15
N ALA A 397 0.58 -6.89 -9.20
CA ALA A 397 -0.52 -6.08 -9.71
C ALA A 397 -0.74 -4.85 -8.81
N GLY A 398 -0.80 -3.68 -9.42
CA GLY A 398 -0.95 -2.44 -8.68
C GLY A 398 0.35 -1.68 -8.47
N ARG A 399 0.50 -1.00 -7.33
CA ARG A 399 1.66 -0.16 -7.01
C ARG A 399 2.51 -0.67 -5.85
N MET A 400 2.08 -1.73 -5.21
CA MET A 400 2.76 -2.37 -4.08
C MET A 400 2.33 -3.83 -3.97
N PRO A 401 3.14 -4.71 -3.38
CA PRO A 401 2.73 -6.08 -3.10
C PRO A 401 1.43 -6.13 -2.27
N GLY A 402 0.49 -6.98 -2.67
CA GLY A 402 -0.79 -7.12 -1.98
C GLY A 402 -1.79 -5.98 -2.20
N HIS A 403 -1.55 -5.05 -3.14
CA HIS A 403 -2.45 -3.92 -3.40
C HIS A 403 -3.88 -4.38 -3.72
N MET A 404 -4.03 -5.38 -4.58
CA MET A 404 -5.36 -5.90 -4.95
C MET A 404 -6.07 -6.55 -3.76
N ASN A 405 -5.34 -7.27 -2.91
CA ASN A 405 -5.87 -7.91 -1.72
C ASN A 405 -6.48 -6.89 -0.74
N VAL A 406 -5.78 -5.77 -0.54
CA VAL A 406 -6.26 -4.69 0.34
C VAL A 406 -7.53 -4.06 -0.20
N LEU A 407 -7.61 -3.76 -1.50
CA LEU A 407 -8.78 -3.15 -2.12
C LEU A 407 -10.00 -4.10 -2.11
N LEU A 408 -9.79 -5.38 -2.42
CA LEU A 408 -10.85 -6.37 -2.39
C LEU A 408 -11.33 -6.66 -0.97
N ALA A 409 -10.41 -6.66 0.01
CA ALA A 409 -10.77 -6.76 1.43
C ALA A 409 -11.58 -5.54 1.91
N GLU A 410 -11.30 -4.34 1.42
CA GLU A 410 -12.11 -3.14 1.67
C GLU A 410 -13.54 -3.28 1.13
N ALA A 411 -13.69 -3.97 0.01
CA ALA A 411 -14.98 -4.29 -0.59
C ALA A 411 -15.66 -5.52 0.03
N ASP A 412 -15.21 -6.00 1.17
CA ASP A 412 -15.74 -7.18 1.89
C ASP A 412 -15.67 -8.49 1.08
N VAL A 413 -14.68 -8.64 0.17
CA VAL A 413 -14.38 -9.92 -0.49
C VAL A 413 -13.72 -10.86 0.52
N SER A 414 -14.18 -12.13 0.57
CA SER A 414 -13.57 -13.13 1.44
C SER A 414 -12.15 -13.45 1.01
N TYR A 415 -11.24 -13.63 1.99
CA TYR A 415 -9.88 -14.08 1.68
C TYR A 415 -9.83 -15.50 1.11
N GLU A 416 -10.84 -16.30 1.38
CA GLU A 416 -10.97 -17.67 0.85
C GLU A 416 -11.19 -17.68 -0.66
N ASP A 417 -11.73 -16.57 -1.21
CA ASP A 417 -11.96 -16.40 -2.64
C ASP A 417 -10.77 -15.77 -3.37
N LEU A 418 -9.74 -15.30 -2.63
CA LEU A 418 -8.53 -14.69 -3.18
C LEU A 418 -7.45 -15.76 -3.36
N TYR A 419 -7.12 -16.06 -4.59
CA TYR A 419 -6.11 -17.06 -4.95
C TYR A 419 -4.85 -16.37 -5.45
N GLU A 420 -3.70 -16.81 -4.95
CA GLU A 420 -2.41 -16.40 -5.48
C GLU A 420 -2.18 -16.99 -6.88
N MET A 421 -1.38 -16.32 -7.69
CA MET A 421 -1.10 -16.70 -9.06
C MET A 421 -0.67 -18.17 -9.20
N GLU A 422 0.21 -18.64 -8.32
CA GLU A 422 0.73 -20.03 -8.34
C GLU A 422 -0.35 -21.07 -8.05
N ALA A 423 -1.36 -20.69 -7.28
CA ALA A 423 -2.46 -21.60 -6.91
C ALA A 423 -3.60 -21.64 -7.94
N ILE A 424 -3.73 -20.60 -8.78
CA ILE A 424 -4.87 -20.47 -9.70
C ILE A 424 -4.48 -20.57 -11.18
N ASN A 425 -3.20 -20.47 -11.51
CA ASN A 425 -2.76 -20.40 -12.90
C ASN A 425 -3.16 -21.64 -13.72
N ASP A 426 -3.15 -22.82 -13.12
CA ASP A 426 -3.55 -24.06 -13.79
C ASP A 426 -5.07 -24.19 -13.97
N ASP A 427 -5.85 -23.38 -13.27
CA ASP A 427 -7.31 -23.41 -13.31
C ASP A 427 -7.90 -22.56 -14.45
N PHE A 428 -7.12 -21.68 -15.10
CA PHE A 428 -7.63 -20.86 -16.21
C PHE A 428 -8.11 -21.68 -17.39
N GLY A 429 -7.49 -22.82 -17.67
CA GLY A 429 -7.95 -23.74 -18.72
C GLY A 429 -9.26 -24.48 -18.38
N GLN A 430 -9.67 -24.46 -17.12
CA GLN A 430 -10.87 -25.14 -16.61
C GLN A 430 -12.00 -24.19 -16.19
N CYS A 431 -11.75 -22.87 -16.19
CA CYS A 431 -12.80 -21.90 -15.96
C CYS A 431 -13.64 -21.72 -17.23
N ASP A 432 -14.90 -21.30 -17.07
CA ASP A 432 -15.77 -21.03 -18.21
C ASP A 432 -15.49 -19.61 -18.75
N LEU A 433 -15.26 -18.66 -17.86
CA LEU A 433 -15.08 -17.25 -18.21
C LEU A 433 -14.10 -16.55 -17.26
N ALA A 434 -13.09 -15.88 -17.83
CA ALA A 434 -12.22 -14.96 -17.12
C ALA A 434 -12.65 -13.50 -17.33
N ILE A 435 -12.76 -12.71 -16.24
CA ILE A 435 -13.11 -11.29 -16.31
C ILE A 435 -11.91 -10.47 -15.84
N VAL A 436 -11.27 -9.77 -16.76
CA VAL A 436 -10.10 -8.91 -16.51
C VAL A 436 -10.58 -7.48 -16.27
N ILE A 437 -10.12 -6.85 -15.18
CA ILE A 437 -10.54 -5.51 -14.81
C ILE A 437 -9.33 -4.62 -14.58
N GLY A 438 -8.96 -3.85 -15.60
CA GLY A 438 -7.85 -2.90 -15.52
C GLY A 438 -6.47 -3.54 -15.35
N ALA A 439 -6.24 -4.70 -15.96
CA ALA A 439 -4.94 -5.39 -15.98
C ALA A 439 -4.40 -5.51 -17.41
N ASN A 440 -3.07 -5.45 -17.57
CA ASN A 440 -2.40 -5.60 -18.86
C ASN A 440 -1.11 -6.42 -18.71
N ASP A 441 0.02 -5.83 -18.29
CA ASP A 441 1.34 -6.50 -18.28
C ASP A 441 1.33 -7.81 -17.48
N VAL A 442 0.59 -7.87 -16.36
CA VAL A 442 0.51 -9.04 -15.45
C VAL A 442 -0.19 -10.27 -16.04
N LEU A 443 -0.80 -10.11 -17.21
CA LEU A 443 -1.45 -11.20 -17.96
C LEU A 443 -0.96 -11.28 -19.41
N ASN A 444 0.12 -10.55 -19.74
CA ASN A 444 0.65 -10.49 -21.10
C ASN A 444 1.47 -11.74 -21.43
N PRO A 445 1.02 -12.61 -22.37
CA PRO A 445 1.73 -13.83 -22.73
C PRO A 445 3.12 -13.59 -23.34
N ALA A 446 3.38 -12.39 -23.88
CA ALA A 446 4.68 -12.00 -24.41
C ALA A 446 5.80 -12.09 -23.37
N ALA A 447 5.47 -12.02 -22.07
CA ALA A 447 6.44 -12.20 -20.99
C ALA A 447 7.16 -13.56 -21.03
N ARG A 448 6.55 -14.58 -21.63
CA ARG A 448 7.12 -15.92 -21.74
C ARG A 448 8.13 -16.06 -22.89
N HIS A 449 7.99 -15.25 -23.96
CA HIS A 449 8.66 -15.49 -25.24
C HIS A 449 9.41 -14.28 -25.83
N ALA A 450 9.04 -13.04 -25.42
CA ALA A 450 9.58 -11.83 -26.02
C ALA A 450 10.92 -11.44 -25.37
N GLU A 451 12.00 -12.17 -25.73
CA GLU A 451 13.36 -11.87 -25.27
C GLU A 451 13.75 -10.43 -25.58
N GLY A 452 14.45 -9.80 -24.65
CA GLY A 452 14.90 -8.38 -24.79
C GLY A 452 13.85 -7.34 -24.43
N THR A 453 12.61 -7.72 -24.09
CA THR A 453 11.58 -6.80 -23.58
C THR A 453 11.62 -6.66 -22.05
N PRO A 454 11.12 -5.54 -21.49
CA PRO A 454 11.11 -5.35 -20.03
C PRO A 454 10.29 -6.37 -19.24
N ILE A 455 9.32 -7.05 -19.87
CA ILE A 455 8.48 -8.06 -19.22
C ILE A 455 9.02 -9.49 -19.35
N TYR A 456 10.05 -9.72 -20.17
CA TYR A 456 10.57 -11.07 -20.38
C TYR A 456 10.98 -11.74 -19.07
N GLY A 457 10.49 -12.97 -18.85
CA GLY A 457 10.73 -13.72 -17.61
C GLY A 457 9.89 -13.26 -16.40
N MET A 458 9.02 -12.28 -16.54
CA MET A 458 8.07 -11.94 -15.49
C MET A 458 6.99 -13.04 -15.42
N PRO A 459 6.71 -13.61 -14.24
CA PRO A 459 5.56 -14.49 -14.06
C PRO A 459 4.27 -13.76 -14.45
N VAL A 460 3.34 -14.43 -15.12
CA VAL A 460 2.07 -13.86 -15.57
C VAL A 460 0.91 -14.80 -15.27
N LEU A 461 -0.29 -14.24 -15.13
CA LEU A 461 -1.53 -15.00 -15.04
C LEU A 461 -1.87 -15.60 -16.41
N ASN A 462 -2.22 -16.87 -16.44
CA ASN A 462 -2.50 -17.65 -17.65
C ASN A 462 -3.89 -17.38 -18.25
N VAL A 463 -4.32 -16.13 -18.29
CA VAL A 463 -5.64 -15.72 -18.81
C VAL A 463 -5.82 -16.12 -20.27
N ASP A 464 -4.73 -16.21 -21.03
CA ASP A 464 -4.71 -16.69 -22.41
C ASP A 464 -5.16 -18.14 -22.58
N GLN A 465 -5.19 -18.94 -21.51
CA GLN A 465 -5.69 -20.32 -21.51
C GLN A 465 -7.20 -20.42 -21.25
N ALA A 466 -7.84 -19.35 -20.79
CA ALA A 466 -9.28 -19.36 -20.55
C ALA A 466 -10.06 -19.46 -21.88
N PRO A 467 -11.13 -20.29 -21.94
CA PRO A 467 -11.95 -20.43 -23.14
C PRO A 467 -12.60 -19.12 -23.57
N GLN A 468 -13.13 -18.37 -22.62
CA GLN A 468 -13.76 -17.06 -22.81
C GLN A 468 -13.10 -16.03 -21.87
N VAL A 469 -12.90 -14.82 -22.37
CA VAL A 469 -12.30 -13.72 -21.61
C VAL A 469 -13.05 -12.43 -21.89
N ILE A 470 -13.51 -11.76 -20.86
CA ILE A 470 -14.02 -10.37 -20.95
C ILE A 470 -12.94 -9.44 -20.39
N ILE A 471 -12.55 -8.44 -21.18
CA ILE A 471 -11.50 -7.48 -20.81
C ILE A 471 -12.13 -6.10 -20.65
N CYS A 472 -12.16 -5.60 -19.41
CA CYS A 472 -12.61 -4.27 -19.03
C CYS A 472 -11.39 -3.38 -18.82
N ASN A 473 -10.92 -2.73 -19.87
CA ASN A 473 -9.76 -1.82 -19.83
C ASN A 473 -10.14 -0.45 -20.40
N TYR A 474 -9.43 0.59 -19.97
CA TYR A 474 -9.68 1.95 -20.47
C TYR A 474 -9.36 2.05 -21.97
N ASP A 475 -8.24 1.49 -22.39
CA ASP A 475 -7.80 1.37 -23.78
C ASP A 475 -6.98 0.10 -23.99
N LEU A 476 -6.53 -0.16 -25.22
CA LEU A 476 -5.72 -1.31 -25.61
C LEU A 476 -4.22 -0.99 -25.73
N LYS A 477 -3.81 0.21 -25.29
CA LYS A 477 -2.40 0.59 -25.36
C LYS A 477 -1.53 -0.32 -24.51
N PRO A 478 -0.25 -0.49 -24.87
CA PRO A 478 0.71 -1.20 -24.06
C PRO A 478 0.67 -0.71 -22.62
N GLY A 479 0.88 -1.63 -21.68
CA GLY A 479 0.96 -1.34 -20.26
C GLY A 479 2.23 -0.57 -19.89
N TYR A 480 2.59 -0.59 -18.63
CA TYR A 480 3.76 0.13 -18.11
C TYR A 480 5.08 -0.32 -18.75
N ALA A 481 5.16 -1.58 -19.16
CA ALA A 481 6.34 -2.15 -19.82
C ALA A 481 6.47 -1.75 -21.31
N GLY A 482 5.46 -1.12 -21.89
CA GLY A 482 5.48 -0.70 -23.29
C GLY A 482 5.43 -1.83 -24.32
N VAL A 483 5.00 -3.03 -23.91
CA VAL A 483 4.92 -4.23 -24.75
C VAL A 483 3.45 -4.49 -25.12
N GLU A 484 3.17 -4.69 -26.41
CA GLU A 484 1.82 -5.02 -26.88
C GLU A 484 1.36 -6.38 -26.27
N ASN A 485 0.06 -6.47 -25.99
CA ASN A 485 -0.50 -7.69 -25.41
C ASN A 485 -1.23 -8.52 -26.48
N PRO A 486 -0.68 -9.67 -26.89
CA PRO A 486 -1.28 -10.54 -27.92
C PRO A 486 -2.69 -11.05 -27.54
N LEU A 487 -3.05 -11.05 -26.26
CA LEU A 487 -4.38 -11.46 -25.83
C LEU A 487 -5.48 -10.58 -26.42
N TYR A 488 -5.21 -9.30 -26.68
CA TYR A 488 -6.19 -8.35 -27.21
C TYR A 488 -6.53 -8.57 -28.67
N THR A 489 -5.64 -9.26 -29.41
CA THR A 489 -5.81 -9.56 -30.84
C THR A 489 -6.26 -11.00 -31.10
N ARG A 490 -6.61 -11.75 -30.03
CA ARG A 490 -7.10 -13.12 -30.15
C ARG A 490 -8.46 -13.11 -30.86
N GLU A 491 -8.57 -13.88 -31.97
CA GLU A 491 -9.75 -13.87 -32.86
C GLU A 491 -11.03 -14.44 -32.24
N ARG A 492 -10.93 -15.33 -31.27
CA ARG A 492 -12.09 -16.02 -30.66
C ARG A 492 -12.03 -16.04 -29.14
N GLY A 493 -13.18 -15.88 -28.51
CA GLY A 493 -13.32 -16.02 -27.07
C GLY A 493 -12.77 -14.82 -26.26
N VAL A 494 -12.53 -13.66 -26.89
CA VAL A 494 -12.15 -12.43 -26.20
C VAL A 494 -13.16 -11.33 -26.53
N HIS A 495 -13.72 -10.76 -25.47
CA HIS A 495 -14.70 -9.68 -25.56
C HIS A 495 -14.11 -8.43 -24.90
N LEU A 496 -13.99 -7.35 -25.68
CA LEU A 496 -13.39 -6.10 -25.23
C LEU A 496 -14.45 -5.09 -24.81
N LEU A 497 -14.44 -4.67 -23.56
CA LEU A 497 -15.27 -3.59 -23.02
C LEU A 497 -14.34 -2.43 -22.65
N LEU A 498 -14.23 -1.46 -23.56
CA LEU A 498 -13.34 -0.31 -23.36
C LEU A 498 -14.07 0.82 -22.65
N GLY A 499 -13.39 1.46 -21.70
CA GLY A 499 -13.90 2.58 -20.93
C GLY A 499 -13.48 2.56 -19.48
N ASP A 500 -14.08 3.44 -18.68
CA ASP A 500 -13.86 3.45 -17.21
C ASP A 500 -14.31 2.15 -16.59
N ALA A 501 -13.54 1.62 -15.62
CA ALA A 501 -13.82 0.32 -15.02
C ALA A 501 -15.17 0.29 -14.27
N LYS A 502 -15.65 1.40 -13.71
CA LYS A 502 -16.98 1.46 -13.08
C LYS A 502 -18.10 1.38 -14.10
N GLU A 503 -17.95 2.11 -15.22
CA GLU A 503 -18.95 2.12 -16.28
C GLU A 503 -19.05 0.76 -16.95
N THR A 504 -17.93 0.13 -17.27
CA THR A 504 -17.90 -1.21 -17.89
C THR A 504 -18.46 -2.27 -16.96
N LEU A 505 -18.20 -2.20 -15.65
CA LEU A 505 -18.78 -3.11 -14.66
C LEU A 505 -20.27 -2.90 -14.47
N LEU A 506 -20.78 -1.65 -14.50
CA LEU A 506 -22.21 -1.38 -14.47
C LEU A 506 -22.93 -1.98 -15.68
N LYS A 507 -22.30 -1.87 -16.87
CA LYS A 507 -22.81 -2.52 -18.08
C LYS A 507 -22.83 -4.03 -17.94
N LEU A 508 -21.77 -4.67 -17.44
CA LEU A 508 -21.76 -6.11 -17.17
C LEU A 508 -22.85 -6.52 -16.17
N MET A 509 -23.05 -5.73 -15.10
CA MET A 509 -24.10 -6.00 -14.11
C MET A 509 -25.51 -5.87 -14.69
N SER A 510 -25.72 -5.10 -15.74
CA SER A 510 -27.02 -5.01 -16.40
C SER A 510 -27.33 -6.21 -17.32
N LEU A 511 -26.30 -6.99 -17.68
CA LEU A 511 -26.42 -8.19 -18.51
C LEU A 511 -26.57 -9.48 -17.69
N VAL A 512 -26.26 -9.45 -16.39
CA VAL A 512 -26.43 -10.52 -15.40
C VAL A 512 -27.73 -10.32 -14.62
#